data_a67203f97505552a8d1ffa121ac255e9
#
_entry.id   a67203f97505552a8d1ffa121ac255e9
#
_cell.length_a   1.000
_cell.length_b   1.000
_cell.length_c   1.000
_cell.angle_alpha   90.00
_cell.angle_beta   90.00
_cell.angle_gamma   90.00
#
_symmetry.space_group_name_H-M   'P 1'
#
loop_
_entity.id
_entity.type
_entity.pdbx_description
1 polymer ?
#
loop_
_entity_poly.entity_id
_entity_poly.type
_entity_poly.pdbx_seq_one_letter_code
_entity_poly.pdbx_strand_id
1 'polypeptide(L)'
;MSPRLHFTAERPAYKLRLNLALGKIERLISSMEEEKQEKSSARKRADEIKEFQCKNLIAVIENPSNIKNIGTVVRNVNALGVEKVYVVDSRKSLPDDWQDMRETRSLSKTSVSAIKWSFVKRFDSTTECIEHLEKNNFVSFVTSPHIKGQKNASLDEVDFTENHKLAVWFGNESQGISGTAVEHSQMCISIPMFGMIESFNLGTTSGIVLYEVTKQRREYQRKYRRRDKRGLKKNA
;
A
#
# COMPACT_ATOMS: atom_id res chain seq x y z
N MET A 1 -79.58 23.74 -27.70
CA MET A 1 -78.62 23.35 -28.77
C MET A 1 -77.19 23.50 -28.19
N SER A 2 -76.58 22.38 -27.81
CA SER A 2 -75.22 22.37 -27.29
C SER A 2 -74.26 21.83 -28.33
N PRO A 3 -73.12 22.43 -28.62
CA PRO A 3 -72.16 21.88 -29.59
C PRO A 3 -71.34 20.81 -28.90
N ARG A 4 -71.36 19.61 -29.46
CA ARG A 4 -70.45 18.51 -29.10
C ARG A 4 -69.04 18.82 -29.69
N LEU A 5 -68.02 18.99 -28.85
CA LEU A 5 -66.66 19.03 -29.22
C LEU A 5 -66.19 17.61 -29.56
N HIS A 6 -65.85 17.37 -30.83
CA HIS A 6 -65.16 16.16 -31.28
C HIS A 6 -63.69 16.27 -30.89
N PHE A 7 -63.27 15.42 -29.96
CA PHE A 7 -61.84 15.21 -29.66
C PHE A 7 -61.34 14.14 -30.62
N THR A 8 -60.65 14.55 -31.68
CA THR A 8 -60.01 13.66 -32.61
C THR A 8 -58.67 13.19 -32.09
N ALA A 9 -58.46 11.90 -32.25
CA ALA A 9 -57.35 11.12 -31.73
C ALA A 9 -56.01 11.45 -32.44
N GLU A 10 -55.15 12.20 -31.77
CA GLU A 10 -53.72 12.33 -32.12
C GLU A 10 -52.79 11.62 -31.12
N ARG A 11 -53.19 10.44 -30.63
CA ARG A 11 -52.42 9.72 -29.64
C ARG A 11 -51.41 8.64 -30.13
N PRO A 12 -51.39 8.15 -31.36
CA PRO A 12 -50.43 7.10 -31.74
C PRO A 12 -49.01 7.61 -31.97
N ALA A 13 -48.83 8.78 -32.58
CA ALA A 13 -47.51 9.30 -32.89
C ALA A 13 -46.67 9.73 -31.64
N TYR A 14 -47.36 10.24 -30.62
CA TYR A 14 -46.71 10.59 -29.34
C TYR A 14 -46.24 9.35 -28.58
N LYS A 15 -47.09 8.30 -28.48
CA LYS A 15 -46.68 7.02 -27.85
C LYS A 15 -45.51 6.37 -28.59
N LEU A 16 -45.46 6.40 -29.89
CA LEU A 16 -44.38 5.85 -30.68
C LEU A 16 -43.05 6.60 -30.45
N ARG A 17 -43.07 7.93 -30.36
CA ARG A 17 -41.92 8.76 -30.04
C ARG A 17 -41.43 8.54 -28.61
N LEU A 18 -42.34 8.38 -27.65
CA LEU A 18 -42.02 8.10 -26.27
C LEU A 18 -41.39 6.72 -26.10
N ASN A 19 -41.88 5.70 -26.75
CA ASN A 19 -41.32 4.35 -26.74
C ASN A 19 -39.93 4.28 -27.41
N LEU A 20 -39.73 5.03 -28.48
CA LEU A 20 -38.43 5.16 -29.12
C LEU A 20 -37.41 5.89 -28.24
N ALA A 21 -37.84 6.91 -27.50
CA ALA A 21 -36.99 7.62 -26.54
C ALA A 21 -36.62 6.74 -25.33
N LEU A 22 -37.61 6.01 -24.78
CA LEU A 22 -37.41 5.06 -23.69
C LEU A 22 -36.42 3.93 -24.10
N GLY A 23 -36.60 3.33 -25.26
CA GLY A 23 -35.71 2.31 -25.76
C GLY A 23 -34.28 2.80 -26.07
N LYS A 24 -34.08 4.10 -26.36
CA LYS A 24 -32.75 4.70 -26.45
C LYS A 24 -32.11 4.92 -25.09
N ILE A 25 -32.91 5.33 -24.10
CA ILE A 25 -32.46 5.52 -22.71
C ILE A 25 -32.10 4.17 -22.09
N GLU A 26 -32.89 3.13 -22.28
CA GLU A 26 -32.59 1.77 -21.81
C GLU A 26 -31.31 1.22 -22.42
N ARG A 27 -31.07 1.42 -23.71
CA ARG A 27 -29.81 1.02 -24.37
C ARG A 27 -28.60 1.83 -23.85
N LEU A 28 -28.78 3.12 -23.57
CA LEU A 28 -27.74 3.95 -22.97
C LEU A 28 -27.44 3.51 -21.54
N ILE A 29 -28.44 3.20 -20.76
CA ILE A 29 -28.28 2.68 -19.39
C ILE A 29 -27.58 1.32 -19.44
N SER A 30 -28.02 0.39 -20.30
CA SER A 30 -27.37 -0.91 -20.47
C SER A 30 -25.92 -0.79 -20.93
N SER A 31 -25.60 0.09 -21.89
CA SER A 31 -24.22 0.32 -22.32
C SER A 31 -23.34 0.97 -21.25
N MET A 32 -23.91 1.86 -20.41
CA MET A 32 -23.20 2.44 -19.24
C MET A 32 -23.01 1.42 -18.11
N GLU A 33 -23.92 0.46 -17.96
CA GLU A 33 -23.79 -0.65 -17.01
C GLU A 33 -22.77 -1.69 -17.49
N GLU A 34 -22.71 -1.97 -18.80
CA GLU A 34 -21.68 -2.82 -19.42
C GLU A 34 -20.28 -2.17 -19.34
N GLU A 35 -20.13 -0.86 -19.59
CA GLU A 35 -18.88 -0.14 -19.38
C GLU A 35 -18.45 -0.12 -17.89
N LYS A 36 -19.40 -0.12 -16.95
CA LYS A 36 -19.10 -0.21 -15.51
C LYS A 36 -18.62 -1.59 -15.07
N GLN A 37 -18.87 -2.66 -15.84
CA GLN A 37 -18.58 -4.04 -15.41
C GLN A 37 -17.23 -4.57 -15.87
N GLU A 38 -16.58 -4.02 -16.88
CA GLU A 38 -15.25 -4.50 -17.26
C GLU A 38 -14.13 -3.79 -16.52
N LYS A 39 -13.76 -4.34 -15.35
CA LYS A 39 -12.54 -3.94 -14.67
C LYS A 39 -11.34 -4.12 -15.61
N SER A 40 -10.50 -3.10 -15.76
CA SER A 40 -9.23 -3.23 -16.50
C SER A 40 -8.44 -4.44 -16.01
N SER A 41 -7.65 -5.07 -16.88
CA SER A 41 -6.80 -6.22 -16.55
C SER A 41 -5.90 -5.95 -15.34
N ALA A 42 -5.37 -4.72 -15.21
CA ALA A 42 -4.60 -4.27 -14.06
C ALA A 42 -5.42 -4.27 -12.76
N ARG A 43 -6.70 -3.90 -12.83
CA ARG A 43 -7.59 -3.87 -11.68
C ARG A 43 -8.04 -5.26 -11.25
N LYS A 44 -8.26 -6.16 -12.21
CA LYS A 44 -8.50 -7.60 -11.95
C LYS A 44 -7.29 -8.19 -11.21
N ARG A 45 -6.07 -7.95 -11.73
CA ARG A 45 -4.84 -8.38 -11.07
C ARG A 45 -4.64 -7.78 -9.68
N ALA A 46 -4.96 -6.49 -9.49
CA ALA A 46 -4.88 -5.85 -8.17
C ALA A 46 -5.83 -6.49 -7.14
N ASP A 47 -7.02 -6.92 -7.56
CA ASP A 47 -7.96 -7.63 -6.69
C ASP A 47 -7.45 -9.03 -6.33
N GLU A 48 -6.86 -9.76 -7.27
CA GLU A 48 -6.27 -11.09 -7.04
C GLU A 48 -5.11 -11.07 -6.04
N ILE A 49 -4.24 -10.06 -6.11
CA ILE A 49 -3.07 -9.97 -5.23
C ILE A 49 -3.41 -9.49 -3.80
N LYS A 50 -4.61 -8.96 -3.55
CA LYS A 50 -5.00 -8.48 -2.19
C LYS A 50 -4.91 -9.57 -1.12
N GLU A 51 -5.16 -10.81 -1.48
CA GLU A 51 -5.06 -11.95 -0.55
C GLU A 51 -3.61 -12.25 -0.15
N PHE A 52 -2.64 -11.84 -0.98
CA PHE A 52 -1.22 -12.06 -0.74
C PHE A 52 -0.54 -10.89 -0.02
N GLN A 53 -1.27 -9.80 0.21
CA GLN A 53 -0.73 -8.66 0.91
C GLN A 53 -0.46 -8.99 2.39
N CYS A 54 0.72 -8.58 2.85
CA CYS A 54 1.11 -8.63 4.24
C CYS A 54 0.49 -7.43 4.97
N LYS A 55 -0.77 -7.60 5.36
CA LYS A 55 -1.52 -6.58 6.12
C LYS A 55 -0.83 -6.33 7.46
N ASN A 56 -0.98 -5.13 7.99
CA ASN A 56 -0.35 -4.73 9.24
C ASN A 56 1.20 -4.68 9.19
N LEU A 57 1.77 -4.50 8.00
CA LEU A 57 3.19 -4.20 7.81
C LEU A 57 3.32 -2.86 7.08
N ILE A 58 4.11 -1.97 7.66
CA ILE A 58 4.39 -0.63 7.12
C ILE A 58 5.89 -0.48 6.93
N ALA A 59 6.31 0.00 5.76
CA ALA A 59 7.67 0.47 5.56
C ALA A 59 7.70 1.99 5.80
N VAL A 60 8.58 2.46 6.67
CA VAL A 60 8.78 3.88 6.95
C VAL A 60 10.12 4.32 6.42
N ILE A 61 10.17 5.40 5.65
CA ILE A 61 11.40 6.00 5.14
C ILE A 61 11.57 7.34 5.85
N GLU A 62 12.67 7.50 6.57
CA GLU A 62 12.94 8.70 7.33
C GLU A 62 13.84 9.65 6.56
N ASN A 63 13.34 10.84 6.22
CA ASN A 63 14.05 11.95 5.58
C ASN A 63 14.94 11.53 4.40
N PRO A 64 14.43 10.82 3.40
CA PRO A 64 15.24 10.34 2.28
C PRO A 64 15.86 11.52 1.52
N SER A 65 17.14 11.39 1.15
CA SER A 65 17.86 12.42 0.40
C SER A 65 17.52 12.41 -1.08
N ASN A 66 17.07 11.26 -1.60
CA ASN A 66 16.88 11.04 -3.02
C ASN A 66 15.51 10.44 -3.33
N ILE A 67 14.71 11.20 -4.08
CA ILE A 67 13.38 10.76 -4.53
C ILE A 67 13.39 9.43 -5.31
N LYS A 68 14.52 9.10 -5.97
CA LYS A 68 14.66 7.82 -6.68
C LYS A 68 14.69 6.64 -5.71
N ASN A 69 15.27 6.81 -4.52
CA ASN A 69 15.29 5.78 -3.49
C ASN A 69 13.87 5.54 -2.95
N ILE A 70 13.07 6.59 -2.77
CA ILE A 70 11.64 6.46 -2.43
C ILE A 70 10.92 5.60 -3.46
N GLY A 71 11.11 5.90 -4.76
CA GLY A 71 10.52 5.12 -5.84
C GLY A 71 10.94 3.64 -5.81
N THR A 72 12.20 3.35 -5.49
CA THR A 72 12.70 1.98 -5.36
C THR A 72 12.08 1.27 -4.17
N VAL A 73 11.97 1.93 -3.01
CA VAL A 73 11.29 1.36 -1.83
C VAL A 73 9.82 1.10 -2.12
N VAL A 74 9.10 2.03 -2.77
CA VAL A 74 7.70 1.83 -3.18
C VAL A 74 7.57 0.61 -4.11
N ARG A 75 8.51 0.42 -5.03
CA ARG A 75 8.54 -0.77 -5.89
C ARG A 75 8.73 -2.06 -5.09
N ASN A 76 9.68 -2.08 -4.14
CA ASN A 76 9.92 -3.23 -3.27
C ASN A 76 8.69 -3.56 -2.41
N VAL A 77 8.09 -2.55 -1.80
CA VAL A 77 6.86 -2.66 -1.00
C VAL A 77 5.73 -3.28 -1.81
N ASN A 78 5.50 -2.78 -3.03
CA ASN A 78 4.46 -3.32 -3.90
C ASN A 78 4.76 -4.76 -4.33
N ALA A 79 5.99 -5.04 -4.78
CA ALA A 79 6.41 -6.36 -5.23
C ALA A 79 6.34 -7.42 -4.12
N LEU A 80 6.66 -7.03 -2.89
CA LEU A 80 6.64 -7.89 -1.72
C LEU A 80 5.28 -7.93 -0.99
N GLY A 81 4.28 -7.21 -1.49
CA GLY A 81 2.94 -7.18 -0.92
C GLY A 81 2.88 -6.56 0.47
N VAL A 82 3.74 -5.60 0.79
CA VAL A 82 3.65 -4.78 2.00
C VAL A 82 2.50 -3.79 1.83
N GLU A 83 1.74 -3.53 2.90
CA GLU A 83 0.48 -2.78 2.79
C GLU A 83 0.71 -1.29 2.51
N LYS A 84 1.64 -0.66 3.24
CA LYS A 84 1.79 0.80 3.23
C LYS A 84 3.25 1.24 3.24
N VAL A 85 3.47 2.42 2.67
CA VAL A 85 4.72 3.18 2.79
C VAL A 85 4.42 4.50 3.49
N TYR A 86 5.16 4.79 4.54
CA TYR A 86 5.17 6.09 5.17
C TYR A 86 6.49 6.79 4.87
N VAL A 87 6.42 8.07 4.57
CA VAL A 87 7.61 8.88 4.28
C VAL A 87 7.60 10.06 5.24
N VAL A 88 8.57 10.08 6.14
CA VAL A 88 8.87 11.28 6.91
C VAL A 88 9.68 12.21 6.02
N ASP A 89 9.16 13.39 5.74
CA ASP A 89 9.75 14.37 4.83
C ASP A 89 9.73 15.76 5.47
N SER A 90 10.59 15.99 6.44
CA SER A 90 10.71 17.26 7.15
C SER A 90 11.14 18.43 6.25
N ARG A 91 11.68 18.14 5.07
CA ARG A 91 12.08 19.14 4.06
C ARG A 91 10.95 19.51 3.12
N LYS A 92 9.81 18.84 3.19
CA LYS A 92 8.66 19.04 2.30
C LYS A 92 9.03 18.94 0.81
N SER A 93 9.90 17.99 0.48
CA SER A 93 10.36 17.74 -0.89
C SER A 93 9.35 16.98 -1.74
N LEU A 94 8.37 16.33 -1.09
CA LEU A 94 7.28 15.60 -1.73
C LEU A 94 5.97 16.40 -1.68
N PRO A 95 5.07 16.20 -2.65
CA PRO A 95 3.72 16.72 -2.58
C PRO A 95 2.98 16.25 -1.31
N ASP A 96 2.09 17.09 -0.79
CA ASP A 96 1.25 16.74 0.37
C ASP A 96 0.18 15.73 0.01
N ASP A 97 -0.41 15.89 -1.16
CA ASP A 97 -1.44 14.99 -1.66
C ASP A 97 -0.82 13.75 -2.29
N TRP A 98 -1.34 12.59 -1.90
CA TRP A 98 -0.87 11.31 -2.42
C TRP A 98 -1.22 11.08 -3.90
N GLN A 99 -2.22 11.78 -4.43
CA GLN A 99 -2.55 11.76 -5.85
C GLN A 99 -1.47 12.47 -6.65
N ASP A 100 -1.05 13.65 -6.18
CA ASP A 100 0.05 14.41 -6.77
C ASP A 100 1.36 13.62 -6.72
N MET A 101 1.59 12.86 -5.64
CA MET A 101 2.73 11.93 -5.57
C MET A 101 2.69 10.87 -6.69
N ARG A 102 1.51 10.33 -7.01
CA ARG A 102 1.35 9.33 -8.09
C ARG A 102 1.66 9.91 -9.47
N GLU A 103 1.40 11.19 -9.66
CA GLU A 103 1.65 11.91 -10.92
C GLU A 103 3.09 12.40 -11.03
N THR A 104 3.83 12.42 -9.92
CA THR A 104 5.24 12.82 -9.92
C THR A 104 6.04 11.90 -10.83
N ARG A 105 6.53 12.44 -11.97
CA ARG A 105 7.20 11.68 -13.03
C ARG A 105 8.40 10.86 -12.54
N SER A 106 9.20 11.42 -11.63
CA SER A 106 10.37 10.73 -11.06
C SER A 106 9.99 9.53 -10.20
N LEU A 107 8.95 9.66 -9.35
CA LEU A 107 8.43 8.56 -8.55
C LEU A 107 7.77 7.48 -9.41
N SER A 108 6.94 7.88 -10.37
CA SER A 108 6.29 6.94 -11.28
C SER A 108 7.29 6.14 -12.10
N LYS A 109 8.36 6.79 -12.61
CA LYS A 109 9.42 6.13 -13.38
C LYS A 109 10.24 5.17 -12.51
N THR A 110 10.69 5.58 -11.35
CA THR A 110 11.57 4.76 -10.48
C THR A 110 10.82 3.63 -9.78
N SER A 111 9.55 3.84 -9.45
CA SER A 111 8.68 2.78 -8.90
C SER A 111 8.10 1.85 -9.98
N VAL A 112 8.39 2.09 -11.28
CA VAL A 112 7.78 1.34 -12.40
C VAL A 112 6.24 1.34 -12.26
N SER A 113 5.68 2.53 -12.01
CA SER A 113 4.25 2.77 -11.77
C SER A 113 3.66 2.07 -10.52
N ALA A 114 4.46 1.40 -9.69
CA ALA A 114 3.96 0.79 -8.46
C ALA A 114 3.33 1.81 -7.50
N ILE A 115 3.75 3.08 -7.56
CA ILE A 115 3.16 4.19 -6.78
C ILE A 115 1.65 4.32 -6.98
N LYS A 116 1.13 3.98 -8.16
CA LYS A 116 -0.32 4.02 -8.47
C LYS A 116 -1.13 2.97 -7.72
N TRP A 117 -0.47 1.92 -7.25
CA TRP A 117 -1.06 0.75 -6.60
C TRP A 117 -0.65 0.58 -5.14
N SER A 118 0.16 1.53 -4.62
CA SER A 118 0.65 1.52 -3.26
C SER A 118 0.02 2.64 -2.44
N PHE A 119 -0.23 2.39 -1.17
CA PHE A 119 -0.64 3.45 -0.26
C PHE A 119 0.61 4.13 0.29
N VAL A 120 0.80 5.40 -0.06
CA VAL A 120 1.93 6.22 0.42
C VAL A 120 1.36 7.40 1.21
N LYS A 121 1.85 7.60 2.43
CA LYS A 121 1.49 8.72 3.28
C LYS A 121 2.75 9.49 3.69
N ARG A 122 2.70 10.82 3.60
CA ARG A 122 3.75 11.73 4.07
C ARG A 122 3.46 12.20 5.49
N PHE A 123 4.51 12.40 6.25
CA PHE A 123 4.52 13.03 7.57
C PHE A 123 5.54 14.16 7.57
N ASP A 124 5.26 15.24 8.27
CA ASP A 124 6.14 16.41 8.35
C ASP A 124 7.30 16.21 9.34
N SER A 125 7.16 15.26 10.27
CA SER A 125 8.19 14.95 11.26
C SER A 125 8.20 13.49 11.68
N THR A 126 9.35 13.04 12.22
CA THR A 126 9.52 11.72 12.82
C THR A 126 8.55 11.52 13.98
N THR A 127 8.38 12.50 14.83
CA THR A 127 7.47 12.47 15.98
C THR A 127 6.02 12.26 15.56
N GLU A 128 5.55 13.02 14.57
CA GLU A 128 4.18 12.86 14.03
C GLU A 128 3.93 11.45 13.49
N CYS A 129 4.93 10.89 12.79
CA CYS A 129 4.84 9.52 12.27
C CYS A 129 4.80 8.50 13.42
N ILE A 130 5.63 8.67 14.43
CA ILE A 130 5.67 7.81 15.64
C ILE A 130 4.32 7.84 16.35
N GLU A 131 3.80 9.02 16.68
CA GLU A 131 2.50 9.18 17.35
C GLU A 131 1.37 8.51 16.57
N HIS A 132 1.41 8.66 15.24
CA HIS A 132 0.44 8.00 14.37
C HIS A 132 0.56 6.47 14.43
N LEU A 133 1.76 5.92 14.46
CA LEU A 133 1.99 4.47 14.54
C LEU A 133 1.57 3.92 15.90
N GLU A 134 1.96 4.57 16.99
CA GLU A 134 1.62 4.19 18.37
C GLU A 134 0.10 4.23 18.59
N LYS A 135 -0.58 5.28 18.17
CA LYS A 135 -2.05 5.41 18.21
C LYS A 135 -2.76 4.25 17.50
N ASN A 136 -2.13 3.69 16.47
CA ASN A 136 -2.65 2.56 15.71
C ASN A 136 -2.10 1.21 16.19
N ASN A 137 -1.39 1.17 17.31
CA ASN A 137 -0.78 -0.01 17.93
C ASN A 137 0.25 -0.73 17.03
N PHE A 138 1.02 0.02 16.24
CA PHE A 138 2.17 -0.51 15.51
C PHE A 138 3.40 -0.49 16.41
N VAL A 139 4.13 -1.59 16.40
CA VAL A 139 5.47 -1.68 16.98
C VAL A 139 6.47 -1.24 15.92
N SER A 140 7.43 -0.41 16.31
CA SER A 140 8.47 0.10 15.42
C SER A 140 9.76 -0.70 15.59
N PHE A 141 10.35 -1.14 14.46
CA PHE A 141 11.71 -1.64 14.36
C PHE A 141 12.50 -0.72 13.43
N VAL A 142 13.69 -0.31 13.84
CA VAL A 142 14.56 0.50 12.99
C VAL A 142 15.64 -0.35 12.35
N THR A 143 16.16 0.10 11.21
CA THR A 143 17.28 -0.56 10.52
C THR A 143 18.52 0.31 10.58
N SER A 144 19.66 -0.28 10.96
CA SER A 144 20.96 0.39 10.95
C SER A 144 22.09 -0.63 10.78
N PRO A 145 23.19 -0.28 10.07
CA PRO A 145 24.37 -1.12 10.04
C PRO A 145 25.12 -1.12 11.39
N HIS A 146 24.83 -0.12 12.25
CA HIS A 146 25.48 0.04 13.55
C HIS A 146 24.51 -0.27 14.68
N ILE A 147 25.07 -0.69 15.81
CA ILE A 147 24.33 -0.87 17.06
C ILE A 147 23.68 0.44 17.47
N LYS A 148 22.37 0.42 17.70
CA LYS A 148 21.59 1.58 18.15
C LYS A 148 20.50 1.17 19.13
N GLY A 149 20.31 2.01 20.15
CA GLY A 149 19.29 1.73 21.16
C GLY A 149 19.67 0.56 22.08
N GLN A 150 18.67 0.04 22.80
CA GLN A 150 18.88 -0.96 23.84
C GLN A 150 18.89 -2.39 23.29
N LYS A 151 18.07 -2.70 22.32
CA LYS A 151 17.92 -4.04 21.76
C LYS A 151 18.36 -4.07 20.30
N ASN A 152 19.36 -4.87 19.99
CA ASN A 152 19.92 -5.04 18.65
C ASN A 152 19.88 -6.52 18.28
N ALA A 153 19.58 -6.82 17.01
CA ALA A 153 19.61 -8.18 16.48
C ALA A 153 20.01 -8.18 15.00
N SER A 154 20.59 -9.28 14.57
CA SER A 154 20.80 -9.55 13.16
C SER A 154 19.46 -9.90 12.48
N LEU A 155 19.30 -9.51 11.21
CA LEU A 155 18.07 -9.72 10.44
C LEU A 155 17.60 -11.18 10.42
N ASP A 156 18.55 -12.10 10.36
CA ASP A 156 18.30 -13.55 10.33
C ASP A 156 17.93 -14.17 11.68
N GLU A 157 18.15 -13.44 12.79
CA GLU A 157 17.85 -13.89 14.15
C GLU A 157 16.48 -13.41 14.66
N VAL A 158 15.83 -12.48 13.94
CA VAL A 158 14.57 -11.85 14.37
C VAL A 158 13.36 -12.67 13.97
N ASP A 159 12.46 -12.95 14.92
CA ASP A 159 11.11 -13.45 14.62
C ASP A 159 10.13 -12.30 14.34
N PHE A 160 9.83 -12.07 13.07
CA PHE A 160 8.90 -11.03 12.63
C PHE A 160 7.42 -11.43 12.75
N THR A 161 7.12 -12.60 13.29
CA THR A 161 5.74 -13.08 13.48
C THR A 161 5.17 -12.74 14.85
N GLU A 162 6.03 -12.39 15.83
CA GLU A 162 5.63 -12.04 17.19
C GLU A 162 4.73 -10.79 17.24
N ASN A 163 5.04 -9.77 16.44
CA ASN A 163 4.30 -8.51 16.43
C ASN A 163 3.27 -8.49 15.29
N HIS A 164 1.99 -8.50 15.63
CA HIS A 164 0.92 -8.49 14.63
C HIS A 164 0.98 -7.25 13.74
N LYS A 165 1.19 -6.05 14.32
CA LYS A 165 1.34 -4.78 13.61
C LYS A 165 2.79 -4.31 13.72
N LEU A 166 3.48 -4.19 12.61
CA LEU A 166 4.90 -3.85 12.55
C LEU A 166 5.16 -2.71 11.57
N ALA A 167 5.91 -1.72 12.01
CA ALA A 167 6.51 -0.68 11.18
C ALA A 167 8.02 -0.89 11.13
N VAL A 168 8.58 -1.02 9.93
CA VAL A 168 10.02 -1.14 9.72
C VAL A 168 10.55 0.15 9.15
N TRP A 169 11.48 0.78 9.87
CA TRP A 169 12.03 2.07 9.54
C TRP A 169 13.37 1.96 8.82
N PHE A 170 13.51 2.76 7.79
CA PHE A 170 14.72 2.92 7.00
C PHE A 170 15.19 4.36 7.11
N GLY A 171 16.41 4.57 7.54
CA GLY A 171 16.98 5.89 7.75
C GLY A 171 17.44 6.58 6.47
N ASN A 172 17.89 7.82 6.62
CA ASN A 172 18.51 8.62 5.58
C ASN A 172 19.82 7.99 5.09
N GLU A 173 20.14 8.18 3.82
CA GLU A 173 21.32 7.58 3.18
C GLU A 173 22.66 8.06 3.77
N SER A 174 22.71 9.29 4.28
CA SER A 174 23.94 9.90 4.84
C SER A 174 23.95 9.90 6.36
N GLN A 175 22.80 10.19 6.98
CA GLN A 175 22.69 10.38 8.43
C GLN A 175 22.20 9.12 9.15
N GLY A 176 21.67 8.15 8.40
CA GLY A 176 21.04 6.96 8.95
C GLY A 176 19.71 7.27 9.63
N ILE A 177 19.34 6.44 10.57
CA ILE A 177 18.10 6.58 11.35
C ILE A 177 18.31 7.56 12.51
N SER A 178 17.31 8.40 12.82
CA SER A 178 17.39 9.39 13.90
C SER A 178 17.38 8.77 15.29
N GLY A 179 17.91 9.50 16.28
CA GLY A 179 17.83 9.13 17.69
C GLY A 179 16.37 8.98 18.16
N THR A 180 15.51 9.91 17.74
CA THR A 180 14.08 9.87 18.08
C THR A 180 13.40 8.60 17.60
N ALA A 181 13.66 8.16 16.37
CA ALA A 181 13.10 6.90 15.87
C ALA A 181 13.66 5.67 16.62
N VAL A 182 14.95 5.72 17.01
CA VAL A 182 15.59 4.66 17.81
C VAL A 182 14.96 4.55 19.20
N GLU A 183 14.77 5.68 19.89
CA GLU A 183 14.20 5.73 21.25
C GLU A 183 12.78 5.17 21.32
N HIS A 184 11.98 5.37 20.27
CA HIS A 184 10.60 4.86 20.16
C HIS A 184 10.51 3.51 19.44
N SER A 185 11.63 2.85 19.20
CA SER A 185 11.67 1.53 18.58
C SER A 185 11.89 0.42 19.60
N GLN A 186 11.26 -0.72 19.39
CA GLN A 186 11.48 -1.90 20.22
C GLN A 186 12.83 -2.57 19.92
N MET A 187 13.34 -2.42 18.68
CA MET A 187 14.55 -3.11 18.22
C MET A 187 15.23 -2.38 17.08
N CYS A 188 16.54 -2.46 17.05
CA CYS A 188 17.36 -2.10 15.90
C CYS A 188 17.83 -3.37 15.19
N ILE A 189 17.58 -3.45 13.88
CA ILE A 189 17.93 -4.59 13.04
C ILE A 189 19.09 -4.23 12.15
N SER A 190 20.08 -5.12 12.07
CA SER A 190 21.21 -5.01 11.15
C SER A 190 21.21 -6.14 10.12
N ILE A 191 21.66 -5.84 8.90
CA ILE A 191 21.98 -6.85 7.91
C ILE A 191 23.46 -7.22 8.11
N PRO A 192 23.81 -8.50 8.31
CA PRO A 192 25.21 -8.90 8.43
C PRO A 192 26.01 -8.53 7.18
N MET A 193 27.12 -7.83 7.38
CA MET A 193 28.01 -7.39 6.30
C MET A 193 29.36 -8.10 6.44
N PHE A 194 29.81 -8.75 5.39
CA PHE A 194 31.05 -9.55 5.40
C PHE A 194 32.14 -8.99 4.47
N GLY A 195 31.92 -7.81 3.90
CA GLY A 195 32.84 -7.15 2.97
C GLY A 195 33.38 -5.84 3.53
N MET A 196 34.07 -5.10 2.67
CA MET A 196 34.62 -3.77 3.00
C MET A 196 33.59 -2.67 3.11
N ILE A 197 32.37 -2.90 2.60
CA ILE A 197 31.29 -1.93 2.61
C ILE A 197 30.43 -2.16 3.86
N GLU A 198 30.15 -1.10 4.59
CA GLU A 198 29.42 -1.14 5.87
C GLU A 198 27.89 -1.08 5.71
N SER A 199 27.38 -0.63 4.56
CA SER A 199 25.95 -0.48 4.34
C SER A 199 25.55 -0.68 2.88
N PHE A 200 24.30 -1.09 2.65
CA PHE A 200 23.66 -1.10 1.34
C PHE A 200 22.94 0.23 1.05
N ASN A 201 22.70 0.47 -0.23
CA ASN A 201 21.75 1.52 -0.65
C ASN A 201 20.36 1.29 -0.02
N LEU A 202 19.64 2.37 0.26
CA LEU A 202 18.32 2.34 0.89
C LEU A 202 17.33 1.40 0.16
N GLY A 203 17.30 1.44 -1.17
CA GLY A 203 16.44 0.54 -1.97
C GLY A 203 16.84 -0.92 -1.80
N THR A 204 18.13 -1.24 -1.78
CA THR A 204 18.65 -2.59 -1.56
C THR A 204 18.32 -3.07 -0.15
N THR A 205 18.62 -2.25 0.87
CA THR A 205 18.29 -2.54 2.27
C THR A 205 16.80 -2.86 2.45
N SER A 206 15.93 -2.01 1.89
CA SER A 206 14.48 -2.24 1.98
C SER A 206 14.03 -3.53 1.31
N GLY A 207 14.66 -3.89 0.18
CA GLY A 207 14.38 -5.15 -0.50
C GLY A 207 14.73 -6.38 0.35
N ILE A 208 15.94 -6.39 0.92
CA ILE A 208 16.43 -7.50 1.76
C ILE A 208 15.58 -7.65 3.02
N VAL A 209 15.41 -6.56 3.78
CA VAL A 209 14.69 -6.59 5.06
C VAL A 209 13.21 -6.94 4.86
N LEU A 210 12.53 -6.28 3.92
CA LEU A 210 11.11 -6.54 3.68
C LEU A 210 10.87 -7.92 3.09
N TYR A 211 11.81 -8.47 2.31
CA TYR A 211 11.72 -9.85 1.83
C TYR A 211 11.71 -10.83 3.01
N GLU A 212 12.66 -10.71 3.95
CA GLU A 212 12.72 -11.61 5.11
C GLU A 212 11.47 -11.48 6.00
N VAL A 213 11.05 -10.25 6.31
CA VAL A 213 9.82 -9.99 7.08
C VAL A 213 8.59 -10.63 6.41
N THR A 214 8.41 -10.40 5.13
CA THR A 214 7.22 -10.91 4.42
C THR A 214 7.27 -12.41 4.20
N LYS A 215 8.45 -13.01 4.02
CA LYS A 215 8.66 -14.46 3.93
C LYS A 215 8.19 -15.15 5.22
N GLN A 216 8.72 -14.72 6.38
CA GLN A 216 8.35 -15.31 7.68
C GLN A 216 6.84 -15.17 7.96
N ARG A 217 6.26 -13.99 7.72
CA ARG A 217 4.83 -13.76 7.94
C ARG A 217 3.94 -14.59 7.03
N ARG A 218 4.33 -14.81 5.76
CA ARG A 218 3.59 -15.69 4.84
C ARG A 218 3.68 -17.15 5.23
N GLU A 219 4.85 -17.61 5.66
CA GLU A 219 5.03 -18.98 6.17
C GLU A 219 4.16 -19.23 7.40
N TYR A 220 4.14 -18.30 8.34
CA TYR A 220 3.27 -18.32 9.50
C TYR A 220 1.79 -18.40 9.11
N GLN A 221 1.31 -17.52 8.24
CA GLN A 221 -0.07 -17.53 7.77
C GLN A 221 -0.45 -18.85 7.06
N ARG A 222 0.46 -19.43 6.26
CA ARG A 222 0.24 -20.73 5.62
C ARG A 222 0.10 -21.85 6.64
N LYS A 223 0.87 -21.84 7.72
CA LYS A 223 0.79 -22.84 8.81
C LYS A 223 -0.57 -22.72 9.54
N TYR A 224 -1.05 -21.51 9.81
CA TYR A 224 -2.35 -21.29 10.44
C TYR A 224 -3.51 -21.71 9.55
N ARG A 225 -3.56 -21.26 8.30
CA ARG A 225 -4.62 -21.68 7.34
C ARG A 225 -4.70 -23.19 7.14
N ARG A 226 -3.59 -23.91 7.26
CA ARG A 226 -3.57 -25.38 7.19
C ARG A 226 -4.12 -26.04 8.45
N ARG A 227 -3.90 -25.44 9.63
CA ARG A 227 -4.44 -25.94 10.92
C ARG A 227 -5.96 -25.77 10.95
N ASP A 228 -6.47 -24.61 10.59
CA ASP A 228 -7.92 -24.33 10.57
C ASP A 228 -8.66 -25.28 9.61
N LYS A 229 -8.13 -25.51 8.43
CA LYS A 229 -8.72 -26.48 7.48
C LYS A 229 -8.70 -27.92 7.98
N ARG A 230 -7.75 -28.31 8.83
CA ARG A 230 -7.71 -29.65 9.44
C ARG A 230 -8.64 -29.74 10.66
N GLY A 231 -8.82 -28.66 11.39
CA GLY A 231 -9.78 -28.58 12.52
C GLY A 231 -11.22 -28.70 12.05
N LEU A 232 -11.57 -28.02 10.94
CA LEU A 232 -12.91 -28.09 10.33
C LEU A 232 -13.23 -29.49 9.76
N LYS A 233 -12.22 -30.27 9.31
CA LYS A 233 -12.44 -31.65 8.83
C LYS A 233 -12.56 -32.70 9.94
N LYS A 234 -12.20 -32.38 11.19
CA LYS A 234 -12.37 -33.28 12.35
C LYS A 234 -13.73 -33.15 13.02
N ASN A 235 -14.46 -32.06 12.74
CA ASN A 235 -15.77 -31.75 13.33
C ASN A 235 -16.92 -31.90 12.33
N ALA A 236 -16.70 -32.47 11.14
CA ALA A 236 -17.66 -32.87 10.13
C ALA A 236 -17.63 -34.39 9.96
#